data_d19837489018efe6c35ffec93327f85a
#
_entry.id   d19837489018efe6c35ffec93327f85a
#
_cell.length_a   1.000
_cell.length_b   1.000
_cell.length_c   1.000
_cell.angle_alpha   90.00
_cell.angle_beta   90.00
_cell.angle_gamma   90.00
#
_symmetry.space_group_name_H-M   'P 1'
#
loop_
_entity.id
_entity.type
_entity.pdbx_description
1 polymer ?
#
loop_
_entity_poly.entity_id
_entity_poly.type
_entity_poly.pdbx_seq_one_letter_code
_entity_poly.pdbx_strand_id
1 'polypeptide(L)'
;MLLRSHRRVLAAAIGVLLSMGVAVPASAAPVSPQRMSSAQRLLALQGLMAVLDARSGSVPNSVTGWYIDPASNSVVVSATDDTAARTFAAGQRNVRIEHVNARPRLLADLRGGDTISTSVGGRCSVGFNAVSGPTRYIITAGHCTKLGGTWSGPDGTAIGPVAKSTFPGHDFGLVEVTSKVWQQTHDVDSADGYLNVAGTAPAAVGDQVCLSGSTSGYHCGQVEAVSETVNYGDGDIVNGLTRTNMCAEAGDSGGSIMSGTQAQGTLSGGSGGCLLGGQTYYQPIQEVLSTYGLTLLTGPPTADER
;
A
#
# COMPACT_ATOMS: atom_id res chain seq x y z
N MET A 1 78.16 0.67 3.32
CA MET A 1 79.26 0.25 4.18
C MET A 1 79.13 -1.24 4.48
N LEU A 2 80.12 -1.97 4.02
CA LEU A 2 80.57 -3.37 4.38
C LEU A 2 79.51 -4.48 4.15
N LEU A 3 79.63 -5.31 3.19
CA LEU A 3 80.66 -6.29 2.71
C LEU A 3 80.63 -7.67 3.43
N ARG A 4 80.46 -8.70 2.54
CA ARG A 4 81.05 -10.05 2.57
C ARG A 4 80.34 -11.13 3.39
N SER A 5 80.32 -12.40 3.03
CA SER A 5 81.16 -13.17 2.10
C SER A 5 80.59 -14.57 1.84
N HIS A 6 80.99 -15.09 0.71
CA HIS A 6 80.88 -16.45 0.19
C HIS A 6 81.22 -17.59 1.14
N ARG A 7 80.60 -18.78 0.93
CA ARG A 7 81.33 -20.03 0.77
C ARG A 7 80.60 -21.07 -0.03
N ARG A 8 81.20 -21.47 -1.11
CA ARG A 8 80.92 -22.65 -1.91
C ARG A 8 81.50 -23.87 -1.24
N VAL A 9 80.84 -25.02 -1.24
CA VAL A 9 81.49 -26.33 -1.08
C VAL A 9 80.91 -27.27 -2.15
N LEU A 10 81.82 -27.77 -2.98
CA LEU A 10 81.63 -28.91 -3.90
C LEU A 10 81.81 -30.21 -3.14
N ALA A 11 81.03 -31.23 -3.41
CA ALA A 11 81.42 -32.64 -3.36
C ALA A 11 80.38 -33.50 -4.06
N ALA A 12 80.77 -34.02 -5.15
CA ALA A 12 81.13 -35.40 -5.53
C ALA A 12 79.90 -36.34 -5.76
N ALA A 13 79.76 -36.72 -7.03
CA ALA A 13 78.87 -37.72 -7.59
C ALA A 13 79.30 -39.14 -7.15
N ILE A 14 78.27 -39.97 -6.85
CA ILE A 14 78.38 -41.43 -6.93
C ILE A 14 77.20 -41.93 -7.72
N GLY A 15 77.42 -42.46 -8.92
CA GLY A 15 76.44 -43.06 -9.75
C GLY A 15 76.03 -44.45 -9.28
N VAL A 16 74.74 -44.71 -9.20
CA VAL A 16 74.17 -46.05 -9.13
C VAL A 16 73.20 -46.20 -10.30
N LEU A 17 73.52 -47.00 -11.23
CA LEU A 17 72.69 -47.46 -12.33
C LEU A 17 71.59 -48.38 -11.77
N LEU A 18 70.39 -47.95 -11.66
CA LEU A 18 69.21 -48.83 -11.50
C LEU A 18 68.40 -48.85 -12.78
N SER A 19 68.16 -50.08 -13.25
CA SER A 19 67.42 -50.46 -14.40
C SER A 19 65.99 -49.89 -14.33
N MET A 20 65.62 -49.05 -15.33
CA MET A 20 64.23 -48.58 -15.51
C MET A 20 63.36 -49.66 -16.10
N GLY A 21 62.51 -50.26 -15.30
CA GLY A 21 61.31 -50.96 -15.78
C GLY A 21 60.29 -49.91 -16.24
N VAL A 22 59.94 -49.94 -17.50
CA VAL A 22 58.89 -49.11 -18.10
C VAL A 22 57.53 -49.59 -17.55
N ALA A 23 57.00 -48.93 -16.56
CA ALA A 23 55.61 -49.12 -16.16
C ALA A 23 54.68 -48.44 -17.17
N VAL A 24 53.91 -49.21 -17.91
CA VAL A 24 52.82 -48.75 -18.78
C VAL A 24 51.79 -48.05 -17.88
N PRO A 25 51.42 -46.81 -18.13
CA PRO A 25 50.37 -46.17 -17.32
C PRO A 25 49.07 -46.91 -17.55
N ALA A 26 48.46 -47.38 -16.46
CA ALA A 26 47.10 -47.92 -16.50
C ALA A 26 46.15 -46.85 -17.09
N SER A 27 45.45 -47.23 -18.15
CA SER A 27 44.40 -46.41 -18.75
C SER A 27 43.46 -45.93 -17.64
N ALA A 28 43.43 -44.61 -17.40
CA ALA A 28 42.46 -44.00 -16.52
C ALA A 28 41.06 -44.34 -17.05
N ALA A 29 40.29 -45.06 -16.25
CA ALA A 29 38.87 -45.31 -16.56
C ALA A 29 38.16 -43.99 -16.82
N PRO A 30 37.21 -43.88 -17.76
CA PRO A 30 36.47 -42.67 -17.99
C PRO A 30 35.76 -42.26 -16.70
N VAL A 31 36.05 -41.10 -16.21
CA VAL A 31 35.40 -40.51 -15.04
C VAL A 31 33.96 -40.31 -15.40
N SER A 32 33.07 -41.12 -14.83
CA SER A 32 31.63 -40.93 -14.96
C SER A 32 31.29 -39.50 -14.58
N PRO A 33 30.47 -38.76 -15.37
CA PRO A 33 30.08 -37.40 -14.97
C PRO A 33 29.36 -37.50 -13.63
N GLN A 34 30.01 -37.02 -12.59
CA GLN A 34 29.46 -36.99 -11.22
C GLN A 34 28.19 -36.15 -11.25
N ARG A 35 27.05 -36.76 -10.90
CA ARG A 35 25.81 -35.99 -10.70
C ARG A 35 26.00 -35.01 -9.57
N MET A 36 25.80 -33.74 -9.85
CA MET A 36 25.89 -32.65 -8.85
C MET A 36 24.99 -32.99 -7.65
N SER A 37 25.50 -32.77 -6.45
CA SER A 37 24.71 -32.88 -5.22
C SER A 37 23.62 -31.80 -5.18
N SER A 38 22.62 -31.97 -4.33
CA SER A 38 21.56 -30.95 -4.15
C SER A 38 22.13 -29.61 -3.73
N ALA A 39 23.14 -29.59 -2.87
CA ALA A 39 23.82 -28.37 -2.45
C ALA A 39 24.58 -27.68 -3.60
N GLN A 40 25.27 -28.43 -4.46
CA GLN A 40 25.94 -27.87 -5.63
C GLN A 40 24.96 -27.30 -6.65
N ARG A 41 23.79 -27.95 -6.84
CA ARG A 41 22.72 -27.43 -7.69
C ARG A 41 22.17 -26.12 -7.14
N LEU A 42 21.90 -26.05 -5.83
CA LEU A 42 21.39 -24.82 -5.20
C LEU A 42 22.39 -23.67 -5.33
N LEU A 43 23.67 -23.90 -5.08
CA LEU A 43 24.72 -22.90 -5.27
C LEU A 43 24.77 -22.38 -6.71
N ALA A 44 24.63 -23.27 -7.71
CA ALA A 44 24.59 -22.85 -9.11
C ALA A 44 23.36 -21.96 -9.41
N LEU A 45 22.20 -22.29 -8.84
CA LEU A 45 20.98 -21.48 -9.00
C LEU A 45 21.10 -20.13 -8.26
N GLN A 46 21.72 -20.09 -7.10
CA GLN A 46 22.02 -18.83 -6.39
C GLN A 46 22.96 -17.93 -7.20
N GLY A 47 23.97 -18.50 -7.83
CA GLY A 47 24.84 -17.77 -8.76
C GLY A 47 24.08 -17.20 -9.96
N LEU A 48 23.12 -17.96 -10.50
CA LEU A 48 22.25 -17.49 -11.57
C LEU A 48 21.32 -16.35 -11.08
N MET A 49 20.74 -16.47 -9.88
CA MET A 49 19.97 -15.38 -9.25
C MET A 49 20.78 -14.10 -9.20
N ALA A 50 22.01 -14.16 -8.68
CA ALA A 50 22.89 -13.00 -8.56
C ALA A 50 23.15 -12.33 -9.92
N VAL A 51 23.27 -13.11 -11.01
CA VAL A 51 23.40 -12.56 -12.37
C VAL A 51 22.14 -11.80 -12.79
N LEU A 52 20.95 -12.32 -12.51
CA LEU A 52 19.69 -11.65 -12.84
C LEU A 52 19.46 -10.41 -11.95
N ASP A 53 19.79 -10.50 -10.66
CA ASP A 53 19.72 -9.39 -9.72
C ASP A 53 20.62 -8.22 -10.15
N ALA A 54 21.79 -8.50 -10.68
CA ALA A 54 22.69 -7.48 -11.23
C ALA A 54 22.12 -6.77 -12.45
N ARG A 55 21.09 -7.34 -13.11
CA ARG A 55 20.36 -6.74 -14.25
C ARG A 55 19.12 -5.97 -13.83
N SER A 56 18.83 -5.85 -12.53
CA SER A 56 17.60 -5.22 -12.01
C SER A 56 17.37 -3.81 -12.53
N GLY A 57 18.43 -3.04 -12.77
CA GLY A 57 18.36 -1.68 -13.36
C GLY A 57 17.89 -1.62 -14.82
N SER A 58 17.87 -2.75 -15.53
CA SER A 58 17.44 -2.86 -16.94
C SER A 58 16.32 -3.87 -17.15
N VAL A 59 15.61 -4.25 -16.08
CA VAL A 59 14.53 -5.22 -16.17
C VAL A 59 13.35 -4.64 -16.98
N PRO A 60 12.85 -5.38 -17.99
CA PRO A 60 11.67 -4.95 -18.73
C PRO A 60 10.44 -4.85 -17.82
N ASN A 61 9.58 -3.87 -18.07
CA ASN A 61 8.36 -3.68 -17.27
C ASN A 61 7.42 -4.88 -17.24
N SER A 62 7.47 -5.74 -18.23
CA SER A 62 6.67 -6.98 -18.30
C SER A 62 7.24 -8.12 -17.48
N VAL A 63 8.53 -8.09 -17.09
CA VAL A 63 9.09 -9.04 -16.13
C VAL A 63 8.65 -8.66 -14.74
N THR A 64 7.99 -9.60 -14.06
CA THR A 64 7.31 -9.34 -12.77
C THR A 64 8.11 -9.83 -11.57
N GLY A 65 9.07 -10.70 -11.79
CA GLY A 65 9.94 -11.25 -10.76
C GLY A 65 10.70 -12.48 -11.21
N TRP A 66 11.59 -12.96 -10.37
CA TRP A 66 12.29 -14.23 -10.58
C TRP A 66 12.63 -14.87 -9.23
N TYR A 67 12.70 -16.22 -9.25
CA TYR A 67 12.94 -16.99 -8.04
C TYR A 67 13.56 -18.36 -8.36
N ILE A 68 14.19 -18.97 -7.37
CA ILE A 68 14.71 -20.35 -7.48
C ILE A 68 13.56 -21.33 -7.24
N ASP A 69 13.33 -22.22 -8.19
CA ASP A 69 12.49 -23.40 -8.02
C ASP A 69 13.38 -24.65 -7.89
N PRO A 70 13.56 -25.17 -6.67
CA PRO A 70 14.37 -26.36 -6.45
C PRO A 70 13.79 -27.62 -7.09
N ALA A 71 12.46 -27.69 -7.26
CA ALA A 71 11.78 -28.85 -7.82
C ALA A 71 12.10 -29.05 -9.31
N SER A 72 12.10 -27.96 -10.07
CA SER A 72 12.48 -27.97 -11.49
C SER A 72 13.98 -27.76 -11.71
N ASN A 73 14.77 -27.54 -10.64
CA ASN A 73 16.19 -27.19 -10.71
C ASN A 73 16.46 -26.03 -11.69
N SER A 74 15.66 -24.97 -11.56
CA SER A 74 15.74 -23.79 -12.43
C SER A 74 15.50 -22.49 -11.64
N VAL A 75 15.93 -21.37 -12.22
CA VAL A 75 15.41 -20.06 -11.87
C VAL A 75 14.21 -19.80 -12.75
N VAL A 76 13.08 -19.47 -12.12
CA VAL A 76 11.85 -19.09 -12.81
C VAL A 76 11.85 -17.60 -12.99
N VAL A 77 11.58 -17.12 -14.20
CA VAL A 77 11.34 -15.71 -14.50
C VAL A 77 9.87 -15.56 -14.87
N SER A 78 9.10 -14.88 -14.02
CA SER A 78 7.69 -14.60 -14.22
C SER A 78 7.50 -13.31 -15.00
N ALA A 79 6.63 -13.30 -16.00
CA ALA A 79 6.39 -12.13 -16.84
C ALA A 79 4.99 -12.14 -17.45
N THR A 80 4.50 -10.94 -17.80
CA THR A 80 3.29 -10.75 -18.62
C THR A 80 3.58 -10.77 -20.13
N ASP A 81 4.86 -10.76 -20.49
CA ASP A 81 5.38 -10.95 -21.86
C ASP A 81 6.56 -11.92 -21.83
N ASP A 82 6.34 -13.11 -22.33
CA ASP A 82 7.33 -14.18 -22.37
C ASP A 82 8.55 -13.82 -23.22
N THR A 83 8.38 -13.01 -24.26
CA THR A 83 9.48 -12.60 -25.15
C THR A 83 10.45 -11.68 -24.42
N ALA A 84 9.92 -10.72 -23.68
CA ALA A 84 10.72 -9.83 -22.83
C ALA A 84 11.45 -10.62 -21.73
N ALA A 85 10.79 -11.61 -21.11
CA ALA A 85 11.41 -12.48 -20.12
C ALA A 85 12.57 -13.30 -20.69
N ARG A 86 12.42 -13.88 -21.89
CA ARG A 86 13.50 -14.60 -22.58
C ARG A 86 14.68 -13.68 -22.90
N THR A 87 14.40 -12.45 -23.31
CA THR A 87 15.43 -11.44 -23.58
C THR A 87 16.17 -11.05 -22.30
N PHE A 88 15.46 -10.83 -21.21
CA PHE A 88 16.05 -10.51 -19.90
C PHE A 88 16.94 -11.64 -19.39
N ALA A 89 16.51 -12.89 -19.57
CA ALA A 89 17.25 -14.09 -19.18
C ALA A 89 18.29 -14.53 -20.21
N ALA A 90 18.49 -13.82 -21.31
CA ALA A 90 19.36 -14.23 -22.40
C ALA A 90 20.78 -14.58 -21.95
N GLY A 91 21.32 -15.68 -22.51
CA GLY A 91 22.63 -16.23 -22.17
C GLY A 91 22.68 -17.07 -20.90
N GLN A 92 21.54 -17.23 -20.19
CA GLN A 92 21.47 -18.04 -18.98
C GLN A 92 20.87 -19.43 -19.28
N ARG A 93 21.49 -20.48 -18.68
CA ARG A 93 20.95 -21.84 -18.69
C ARG A 93 20.15 -22.08 -17.40
N ASN A 94 19.28 -23.08 -17.41
CA ASN A 94 18.42 -23.42 -16.27
C ASN A 94 17.47 -22.28 -15.86
N VAL A 95 16.97 -21.52 -16.84
CA VAL A 95 15.91 -20.56 -16.68
C VAL A 95 14.62 -21.14 -17.27
N ARG A 96 13.52 -21.04 -16.52
CA ARG A 96 12.15 -21.31 -16.97
C ARG A 96 11.38 -20.00 -17.01
N ILE A 97 10.61 -19.77 -18.04
CA ILE A 97 9.70 -18.64 -18.14
C ILE A 97 8.33 -19.08 -17.64
N GLU A 98 7.73 -18.25 -16.80
CA GLU A 98 6.38 -18.42 -16.28
C GLU A 98 5.52 -17.24 -16.72
N HIS A 99 4.49 -17.52 -17.50
CA HIS A 99 3.53 -16.49 -17.88
C HIS A 99 2.62 -16.17 -16.69
N VAL A 100 2.46 -14.88 -16.39
CA VAL A 100 1.51 -14.38 -15.39
C VAL A 100 0.58 -13.36 -16.02
N ASN A 101 -0.69 -13.37 -15.62
CA ASN A 101 -1.71 -12.52 -16.23
C ASN A 101 -1.66 -11.07 -15.78
N ALA A 102 -0.95 -10.78 -14.66
CA ALA A 102 -0.87 -9.44 -14.11
C ALA A 102 0.46 -9.22 -13.37
N ARG A 103 0.90 -7.99 -13.34
CA ARG A 103 2.05 -7.55 -12.56
C ARG A 103 1.67 -7.43 -11.08
N PRO A 104 2.52 -7.89 -10.13
CA PRO A 104 2.39 -7.54 -8.72
C PRO A 104 2.40 -6.01 -8.54
N ARG A 105 1.62 -5.53 -7.60
CA ARG A 105 1.55 -4.11 -7.24
C ARG A 105 1.59 -3.98 -5.73
N LEU A 106 2.08 -2.85 -5.26
CA LEU A 106 1.91 -2.46 -3.88
C LEU A 106 0.41 -2.25 -3.66
N LEU A 107 -0.07 -2.72 -2.53
CA LEU A 107 -1.42 -2.47 -2.05
C LEU A 107 -1.32 -1.43 -0.96
N ALA A 108 -2.21 -0.45 -0.99
CA ALA A 108 -2.36 0.57 0.02
C ALA A 108 -3.80 0.55 0.51
N ASP A 109 -3.97 0.57 1.81
CA ASP A 109 -5.30 0.65 2.40
C ASP A 109 -5.84 2.08 2.29
N LEU A 110 -7.16 2.15 2.15
CA LEU A 110 -7.91 3.40 2.13
C LEU A 110 -8.85 3.38 3.33
N ARG A 111 -8.57 4.23 4.32
CA ARG A 111 -9.27 4.27 5.62
C ARG A 111 -9.98 5.58 5.81
N GLY A 112 -10.98 5.59 6.66
CA GLY A 112 -11.55 6.84 7.15
C GLY A 112 -10.50 7.66 7.92
N GLY A 113 -10.43 8.96 7.66
CA GLY A 113 -9.39 9.85 8.18
C GLY A 113 -8.19 10.07 7.23
N ASP A 114 -7.95 9.18 6.28
CA ASP A 114 -6.85 9.33 5.32
C ASP A 114 -6.92 10.65 4.53
N THR A 115 -5.75 11.23 4.26
CA THR A 115 -5.65 12.40 3.38
C THR A 115 -6.06 12.06 1.96
N ILE A 116 -6.88 12.91 1.38
CA ILE A 116 -7.11 12.93 -0.06
C ILE A 116 -6.86 14.32 -0.62
N SER A 117 -6.34 14.38 -1.84
CA SER A 117 -6.01 15.65 -2.50
C SER A 117 -6.34 15.61 -3.98
N THR A 118 -6.56 16.78 -4.57
CA THR A 118 -6.77 16.93 -6.02
C THR A 118 -5.73 17.86 -6.62
N SER A 119 -5.41 17.65 -7.89
CA SER A 119 -4.44 18.46 -8.64
C SER A 119 -4.83 19.94 -8.78
N VAL A 120 -6.09 20.28 -8.52
CA VAL A 120 -6.56 21.67 -8.52
C VAL A 120 -6.37 22.38 -7.16
N GLY A 121 -5.66 21.75 -6.21
CA GLY A 121 -5.25 22.37 -4.94
C GLY A 121 -6.18 22.11 -3.76
N GLY A 122 -7.15 21.19 -3.87
CA GLY A 122 -7.99 20.77 -2.74
C GLY A 122 -7.30 19.69 -1.89
N ARG A 123 -7.46 19.79 -0.56
CA ARG A 123 -7.10 18.75 0.42
C ARG A 123 -8.26 18.53 1.36
N CYS A 124 -8.64 17.28 1.51
CA CYS A 124 -9.75 16.82 2.36
C CYS A 124 -9.39 15.46 2.98
N SER A 125 -10.34 14.86 3.65
CA SER A 125 -10.19 13.55 4.31
C SER A 125 -11.17 12.54 3.75
N VAL A 126 -10.81 11.28 3.77
CA VAL A 126 -11.75 10.16 3.57
C VAL A 126 -12.72 10.13 4.75
N GLY A 127 -14.02 10.12 4.47
CA GLY A 127 -15.02 9.78 5.46
C GLY A 127 -15.13 8.27 5.61
N PHE A 128 -15.85 7.63 4.70
CA PHE A 128 -16.10 6.20 4.77
C PHE A 128 -15.97 5.55 3.41
N ASN A 129 -15.62 4.27 3.45
CA ASN A 129 -15.66 3.42 2.28
C ASN A 129 -17.06 2.83 2.09
N ALA A 130 -17.57 2.86 0.87
CA ALA A 130 -18.88 2.37 0.52
C ALA A 130 -18.91 1.75 -0.88
N VAL A 131 -19.97 0.99 -1.15
CA VAL A 131 -20.23 0.39 -2.46
C VAL A 131 -21.65 0.63 -2.91
N SER A 132 -21.87 0.64 -4.24
CA SER A 132 -23.18 0.50 -4.85
C SER A 132 -23.07 -0.52 -5.99
N GLY A 133 -23.63 -1.71 -5.78
CA GLY A 133 -23.38 -2.85 -6.65
C GLY A 133 -21.86 -3.18 -6.73
N PRO A 134 -21.29 -3.28 -7.95
CA PRO A 134 -19.85 -3.58 -8.10
C PRO A 134 -18.96 -2.34 -7.97
N THR A 135 -19.53 -1.13 -7.89
CA THR A 135 -18.77 0.11 -7.91
C THR A 135 -18.37 0.51 -6.49
N ARG A 136 -17.13 0.90 -6.36
CA ARG A 136 -16.47 1.28 -5.10
C ARG A 136 -16.40 2.79 -4.98
N TYR A 137 -16.70 3.33 -3.79
CA TYR A 137 -16.66 4.77 -3.52
C TYR A 137 -16.03 5.06 -2.17
N ILE A 138 -15.40 6.23 -2.07
CA ILE A 138 -15.21 6.90 -0.78
C ILE A 138 -16.27 8.01 -0.66
N ILE A 139 -16.82 8.14 0.54
CA ILE A 139 -17.68 9.24 0.95
C ILE A 139 -16.79 10.31 1.55
N THR A 140 -16.98 11.57 1.17
CA THR A 140 -16.30 12.75 1.72
C THR A 140 -17.26 13.94 1.68
N ALA A 141 -16.81 15.14 2.01
CA ALA A 141 -17.67 16.34 1.94
C ALA A 141 -18.00 16.75 0.49
N GLY A 142 -19.15 17.33 0.32
CA GLY A 142 -19.62 17.84 -0.97
C GLY A 142 -18.83 19.06 -1.44
N HIS A 143 -18.47 19.97 -0.53
CA HIS A 143 -17.62 21.11 -0.86
C HIS A 143 -16.22 20.69 -1.34
N CYS A 144 -15.70 19.52 -0.92
CA CYS A 144 -14.49 18.92 -1.47
C CYS A 144 -14.72 18.46 -2.91
N THR A 145 -15.75 17.66 -3.14
CA THR A 145 -16.05 17.08 -4.46
C THR A 145 -16.55 18.11 -5.47
N LYS A 146 -17.09 19.25 -5.04
CA LYS A 146 -17.42 20.41 -5.89
C LYS A 146 -16.22 20.89 -6.72
N LEU A 147 -14.98 20.67 -6.25
CA LEU A 147 -13.76 20.99 -6.99
C LEU A 147 -13.59 20.12 -8.25
N GLY A 148 -14.27 18.97 -8.33
CA GLY A 148 -14.15 18.04 -9.44
C GLY A 148 -12.81 17.33 -9.52
N GLY A 149 -12.47 16.83 -10.70
CA GLY A 149 -11.16 16.23 -11.00
C GLY A 149 -10.99 14.80 -10.47
N THR A 150 -9.74 14.35 -10.53
CA THR A 150 -9.28 13.08 -9.96
C THR A 150 -8.66 13.35 -8.60
N TRP A 151 -9.04 12.54 -7.63
CA TRP A 151 -8.51 12.58 -6.28
C TRP A 151 -7.46 11.49 -6.09
N SER A 152 -6.47 11.80 -5.28
CA SER A 152 -5.31 10.95 -4.97
C SER A 152 -5.18 10.77 -3.46
N GLY A 153 -4.58 9.66 -3.05
CA GLY A 153 -4.24 9.40 -1.66
C GLY A 153 -2.99 10.14 -1.16
N PRO A 154 -2.51 9.83 0.05
CA PRO A 154 -1.42 10.57 0.71
C PRO A 154 -0.10 10.56 -0.06
N ASP A 155 0.17 9.51 -0.83
CA ASP A 155 1.37 9.32 -1.64
C ASP A 155 1.27 9.92 -3.07
N GLY A 156 0.16 10.58 -3.38
CA GLY A 156 -0.15 11.10 -4.71
C GLY A 156 -0.67 10.06 -5.70
N THR A 157 -0.82 8.79 -5.30
CA THR A 157 -1.40 7.75 -6.16
C THR A 157 -2.88 8.03 -6.37
N ALA A 158 -3.32 8.05 -7.62
CA ALA A 158 -4.71 8.30 -7.97
C ALA A 158 -5.65 7.26 -7.35
N ILE A 159 -6.74 7.75 -6.74
CA ILE A 159 -7.87 6.95 -6.26
C ILE A 159 -8.89 6.84 -7.41
N GLY A 160 -9.35 7.98 -7.92
CA GLY A 160 -10.29 8.05 -9.03
C GLY A 160 -10.99 9.40 -9.13
N PRO A 161 -11.95 9.53 -10.06
CA PRO A 161 -12.67 10.79 -10.31
C PRO A 161 -13.80 11.03 -9.30
N VAL A 162 -14.20 12.27 -9.17
CA VAL A 162 -15.47 12.61 -8.51
C VAL A 162 -16.63 11.96 -9.27
N ALA A 163 -17.45 11.21 -8.54
CA ALA A 163 -18.66 10.58 -9.07
C ALA A 163 -19.92 11.39 -8.80
N LYS A 164 -20.02 11.98 -7.61
CA LYS A 164 -21.17 12.77 -7.15
C LYS A 164 -20.70 13.89 -6.23
N SER A 165 -21.45 15.00 -6.26
CA SER A 165 -21.24 16.13 -5.37
C SER A 165 -22.60 16.78 -5.05
N THR A 166 -22.88 16.98 -3.78
CA THR A 166 -24.06 17.70 -3.30
C THR A 166 -23.59 18.79 -2.35
N PHE A 167 -23.52 20.02 -2.87
CA PHE A 167 -23.14 21.23 -2.14
C PHE A 167 -23.46 22.46 -3.01
N PRO A 168 -24.06 23.53 -2.48
CA PRO A 168 -24.64 23.66 -1.15
C PRO A 168 -26.00 22.96 -1.00
N GLY A 169 -26.71 23.20 0.07
CA GLY A 169 -27.95 22.53 0.46
C GLY A 169 -27.68 21.41 1.43
N HIS A 170 -26.84 20.44 1.03
CA HIS A 170 -26.22 19.41 1.87
C HIS A 170 -24.71 19.37 1.57
N ASP A 171 -23.93 18.65 2.38
CA ASP A 171 -22.49 18.64 2.24
C ASP A 171 -21.92 17.22 2.23
N PHE A 172 -22.12 16.53 1.12
CA PHE A 172 -21.55 15.19 0.89
C PHE A 172 -21.28 14.92 -0.58
N GLY A 173 -20.29 14.08 -0.82
CA GLY A 173 -19.90 13.69 -2.17
C GLY A 173 -19.18 12.35 -2.22
N LEU A 174 -19.02 11.87 -3.45
CA LEU A 174 -18.40 10.58 -3.74
C LEU A 174 -17.23 10.73 -4.69
N VAL A 175 -16.14 10.05 -4.36
CA VAL A 175 -15.06 9.76 -5.30
C VAL A 175 -15.11 8.27 -5.63
N GLU A 176 -15.15 7.92 -6.91
CA GLU A 176 -15.12 6.53 -7.35
C GLU A 176 -13.71 5.95 -7.20
N VAL A 177 -13.59 4.78 -6.59
CA VAL A 177 -12.30 4.09 -6.44
C VAL A 177 -12.06 3.21 -7.66
N THR A 178 -11.54 3.79 -8.73
CA THR A 178 -11.23 3.09 -9.98
C THR A 178 -9.85 2.43 -9.94
N SER A 179 -8.96 2.96 -9.15
CA SER A 179 -7.61 2.41 -8.97
C SER A 179 -7.66 1.03 -8.30
N LYS A 180 -6.84 0.11 -8.82
CA LYS A 180 -6.67 -1.23 -8.24
C LYS A 180 -5.57 -1.28 -7.18
N VAL A 181 -4.83 -0.21 -6.97
CA VAL A 181 -3.82 -0.08 -5.91
C VAL A 181 -4.50 0.01 -4.55
N TRP A 182 -5.58 0.81 -4.48
CA TRP A 182 -6.27 1.08 -3.23
C TRP A 182 -7.21 -0.07 -2.83
N GLN A 183 -6.99 -0.57 -1.62
CA GLN A 183 -7.88 -1.51 -0.94
C GLN A 183 -8.77 -0.72 0.03
N GLN A 184 -10.07 -0.75 -0.21
CA GLN A 184 -11.02 -0.18 0.74
C GLN A 184 -11.11 -1.07 1.98
N THR A 185 -11.02 -0.48 3.16
CA THR A 185 -11.23 -1.15 4.44
C THR A 185 -12.53 -0.66 5.09
N HIS A 186 -12.94 -1.30 6.16
CA HIS A 186 -14.00 -0.84 7.04
C HIS A 186 -13.44 -0.05 8.24
N ASP A 187 -12.16 0.32 8.20
CA ASP A 187 -11.46 0.95 9.30
C ASP A 187 -11.49 2.48 9.18
N VAL A 188 -11.46 3.11 10.33
CA VAL A 188 -11.28 4.55 10.54
C VAL A 188 -10.08 4.74 11.47
N ASP A 189 -9.18 5.65 11.13
CA ASP A 189 -8.03 5.97 11.97
C ASP A 189 -8.47 6.50 13.34
N SER A 190 -7.79 6.09 14.39
CA SER A 190 -8.08 6.50 15.76
C SER A 190 -6.79 6.81 16.55
N ALA A 191 -6.92 7.26 17.80
CA ALA A 191 -5.77 7.56 18.65
C ALA A 191 -4.88 6.33 18.91
N ASP A 192 -5.49 5.15 19.02
CA ASP A 192 -4.83 3.90 19.42
C ASP A 192 -4.72 2.88 18.24
N GLY A 193 -4.82 3.34 17.00
CA GLY A 193 -4.79 2.52 15.81
C GLY A 193 -6.03 2.70 14.94
N TYR A 194 -6.91 1.71 14.84
CA TYR A 194 -8.08 1.75 13.96
C TYR A 194 -9.36 1.33 14.70
N LEU A 195 -10.47 1.97 14.32
CA LEU A 195 -11.82 1.57 14.73
C LEU A 195 -12.54 0.94 13.54
N ASN A 196 -13.18 -0.21 13.77
CA ASN A 196 -14.04 -0.81 12.74
C ASN A 196 -15.38 -0.08 12.66
N VAL A 197 -15.85 0.18 11.45
CA VAL A 197 -17.25 0.56 11.23
C VAL A 197 -18.11 -0.69 11.32
N ALA A 198 -18.97 -0.78 12.33
CA ALA A 198 -19.86 -1.93 12.53
C ALA A 198 -21.33 -1.60 12.21
N GLY A 199 -21.69 -0.31 12.12
CA GLY A 199 -23.04 0.12 11.85
C GLY A 199 -23.18 1.64 11.73
N THR A 200 -24.43 2.12 11.77
CA THR A 200 -24.77 3.53 11.60
C THR A 200 -25.83 4.00 12.59
N ALA A 201 -25.92 3.40 13.77
CA ALA A 201 -26.86 3.86 14.81
C ALA A 201 -26.54 5.32 15.19
N PRO A 202 -27.52 6.24 15.09
CA PRO A 202 -27.28 7.66 15.29
C PRO A 202 -27.06 7.99 16.77
N ALA A 203 -26.07 8.83 17.03
CA ALA A 203 -25.80 9.39 18.36
C ALA A 203 -26.84 10.46 18.70
N ALA A 204 -27.29 10.45 19.96
CA ALA A 204 -28.20 11.47 20.50
C ALA A 204 -27.43 12.70 21.00
N VAL A 205 -28.17 13.79 21.27
CA VAL A 205 -27.59 14.98 21.95
C VAL A 205 -27.05 14.55 23.31
N GLY A 206 -25.80 14.92 23.59
CA GLY A 206 -25.04 14.54 24.78
C GLY A 206 -24.13 13.33 24.59
N ASP A 207 -24.34 12.51 23.54
CA ASP A 207 -23.48 11.36 23.27
C ASP A 207 -22.11 11.80 22.77
N GLN A 208 -21.11 10.98 23.08
CA GLN A 208 -19.76 11.19 22.60
C GLN A 208 -19.63 10.81 21.12
N VAL A 209 -18.98 11.67 20.37
CA VAL A 209 -18.57 11.47 18.99
C VAL A 209 -17.13 11.86 18.79
N CYS A 210 -16.45 11.23 17.85
CA CYS A 210 -15.04 11.49 17.56
C CYS A 210 -14.84 11.70 16.06
N LEU A 211 -14.07 12.73 15.71
CA LEU A 211 -13.60 13.01 14.36
C LEU A 211 -12.27 12.26 14.10
N SER A 212 -12.16 11.65 12.95
CA SER A 212 -10.89 11.27 12.34
C SER A 212 -10.66 12.11 11.10
N GLY A 213 -9.67 13.00 11.17
CA GLY A 213 -9.35 13.96 10.12
C GLY A 213 -7.86 13.98 9.79
N SER A 214 -7.55 14.23 8.53
CA SER A 214 -6.19 14.11 8.00
C SER A 214 -5.22 15.20 8.44
N THR A 215 -5.72 16.27 9.06
CA THR A 215 -4.91 17.41 9.53
C THR A 215 -4.76 17.40 11.03
N SER A 216 -5.87 17.37 11.76
CA SER A 216 -5.85 17.43 13.22
C SER A 216 -5.74 16.06 13.88
N GLY A 217 -5.99 14.97 13.14
CA GLY A 217 -5.98 13.61 13.66
C GLY A 217 -7.31 13.23 14.33
N TYR A 218 -7.23 12.60 15.51
CA TYR A 218 -8.39 12.05 16.20
C TYR A 218 -8.78 12.92 17.40
N HIS A 219 -10.00 13.47 17.37
CA HIS A 219 -10.54 14.35 18.41
C HIS A 219 -11.96 13.98 18.76
N CYS A 220 -12.28 13.98 20.06
CA CYS A 220 -13.61 13.65 20.54
C CYS A 220 -14.30 14.86 21.19
N GLY A 221 -15.62 14.83 21.17
CA GLY A 221 -16.49 15.78 21.82
C GLY A 221 -17.89 15.18 21.97
N GLN A 222 -18.90 16.03 22.11
CA GLN A 222 -20.30 15.62 22.28
C GLN A 222 -21.18 16.25 21.23
N VAL A 223 -22.25 15.56 20.88
CA VAL A 223 -23.35 16.12 20.07
C VAL A 223 -24.06 17.19 20.88
N GLU A 224 -24.16 18.40 20.33
CA GLU A 224 -24.83 19.53 20.98
C GLU A 224 -26.23 19.81 20.39
N ALA A 225 -26.37 19.61 19.07
CA ALA A 225 -27.65 19.82 18.38
C ALA A 225 -27.71 18.98 17.10
N VAL A 226 -28.93 18.69 16.65
CA VAL A 226 -29.20 17.95 15.41
C VAL A 226 -30.10 18.80 14.49
N SER A 227 -30.09 18.47 13.18
CA SER A 227 -30.89 19.15 12.16
C SER A 227 -30.62 20.66 12.06
N GLU A 228 -29.40 21.07 12.27
CA GLU A 228 -28.99 22.49 12.21
C GLU A 228 -28.77 22.94 10.78
N THR A 229 -29.17 24.17 10.47
CA THR A 229 -28.83 24.85 9.22
C THR A 229 -27.68 25.81 9.45
N VAL A 230 -26.59 25.62 8.70
CA VAL A 230 -25.38 26.44 8.81
C VAL A 230 -25.19 27.27 7.56
N ASN A 231 -24.91 28.56 7.75
CA ASN A 231 -24.56 29.48 6.69
C ASN A 231 -23.04 29.73 6.72
N TYR A 232 -22.32 29.17 5.77
CA TYR A 232 -20.88 29.32 5.62
C TYR A 232 -20.46 30.63 4.90
N GLY A 233 -21.44 31.42 4.47
CA GLY A 233 -21.21 32.65 3.69
C GLY A 233 -21.37 32.43 2.19
N ASP A 234 -21.36 33.53 1.43
CA ASP A 234 -21.38 33.52 -0.04
C ASP A 234 -22.49 32.68 -0.71
N GLY A 235 -23.56 32.38 0.03
CA GLY A 235 -24.68 31.54 -0.42
C GLY A 235 -24.48 30.04 -0.14
N ASP A 236 -23.40 29.65 0.49
CA ASP A 236 -23.14 28.26 0.88
C ASP A 236 -23.89 27.93 2.19
N ILE A 237 -25.19 27.67 2.07
CA ILE A 237 -26.08 27.25 3.16
C ILE A 237 -26.23 25.75 3.12
N VAL A 238 -26.01 25.07 4.25
CA VAL A 238 -26.12 23.61 4.41
C VAL A 238 -27.13 23.28 5.51
N ASN A 239 -28.04 22.37 5.22
CA ASN A 239 -29.13 21.98 6.08
C ASN A 239 -28.91 20.58 6.69
N GLY A 240 -29.58 20.32 7.80
CA GLY A 240 -29.64 18.98 8.40
C GLY A 240 -28.37 18.53 9.09
N LEU A 241 -27.45 19.44 9.37
CA LEU A 241 -26.19 19.14 10.03
C LEU A 241 -26.37 18.82 11.53
N THR A 242 -25.47 18.03 12.04
CA THR A 242 -25.33 17.79 13.49
C THR A 242 -24.15 18.61 14.02
N ARG A 243 -24.41 19.41 15.07
CA ARG A 243 -23.40 20.24 15.75
C ARG A 243 -22.74 19.48 16.89
N THR A 244 -21.45 19.72 17.07
CA THR A 244 -20.65 19.18 18.16
C THR A 244 -19.69 20.22 18.72
N ASN A 245 -19.13 19.97 19.90
CA ASN A 245 -18.06 20.75 20.50
C ASN A 245 -16.65 20.17 20.22
N MET A 246 -16.53 19.31 19.22
CA MET A 246 -15.21 18.86 18.74
C MET A 246 -14.45 20.01 18.07
N CYS A 247 -13.13 19.92 18.04
CA CYS A 247 -12.33 20.78 17.18
C CYS A 247 -12.05 20.13 15.83
N ALA A 248 -11.73 20.94 14.84
CA ALA A 248 -11.24 20.51 13.52
C ALA A 248 -10.36 21.61 12.91
N GLU A 249 -9.53 21.23 11.95
CA GLU A 249 -8.64 22.12 11.21
C GLU A 249 -8.93 22.02 9.70
N ALA A 250 -8.45 23.00 8.94
CA ALA A 250 -8.57 22.98 7.48
C ALA A 250 -7.89 21.73 6.90
N GLY A 251 -8.63 20.97 6.10
CA GLY A 251 -8.19 19.67 5.54
C GLY A 251 -8.85 18.47 6.20
N ASP A 252 -9.46 18.61 7.38
CA ASP A 252 -10.26 17.56 8.02
C ASP A 252 -11.62 17.37 7.34
N SER A 253 -12.02 18.30 6.48
CA SER A 253 -13.25 18.25 5.69
C SER A 253 -13.50 16.87 5.08
N GLY A 254 -14.71 16.34 5.26
CA GLY A 254 -15.10 15.01 4.79
C GLY A 254 -14.63 13.87 5.69
N GLY A 255 -13.82 14.12 6.72
CA GLY A 255 -13.33 13.11 7.67
C GLY A 255 -14.46 12.39 8.42
N SER A 256 -14.17 11.21 8.91
CA SER A 256 -15.13 10.31 9.57
C SER A 256 -15.54 10.83 10.93
N ILE A 257 -16.84 10.85 11.19
CA ILE A 257 -17.37 11.03 12.56
C ILE A 257 -17.89 9.69 13.04
N MET A 258 -17.39 9.24 14.19
CA MET A 258 -17.72 7.96 14.81
C MET A 258 -18.31 8.15 16.21
N SER A 259 -19.22 7.26 16.62
CA SER A 259 -19.63 7.06 18.02
C SER A 259 -19.38 5.58 18.36
N GLY A 260 -18.30 5.27 19.10
CA GLY A 260 -17.80 3.90 19.17
C GLY A 260 -17.54 3.36 17.76
N THR A 261 -18.13 2.22 17.40
CA THR A 261 -18.07 1.61 16.06
C THR A 261 -19.17 2.06 15.10
N GLN A 262 -19.99 3.03 15.49
CA GLN A 262 -21.10 3.51 14.67
C GLN A 262 -20.71 4.74 13.86
N ALA A 263 -20.76 4.65 12.53
CA ALA A 263 -20.55 5.76 11.63
C ALA A 263 -21.67 6.79 11.80
N GLN A 264 -21.32 8.04 12.10
CA GLN A 264 -22.27 9.13 12.33
C GLN A 264 -22.42 10.03 11.11
N GLY A 265 -21.32 10.35 10.44
CA GLY A 265 -21.34 11.27 9.30
C GLY A 265 -19.96 11.71 8.86
N THR A 266 -19.93 12.69 7.98
CA THR A 266 -18.69 13.30 7.46
C THR A 266 -18.60 14.77 7.86
N LEU A 267 -17.43 15.22 8.30
CA LEU A 267 -17.20 16.60 8.68
C LEU A 267 -17.53 17.56 7.54
N SER A 268 -18.44 18.50 7.79
CA SER A 268 -18.76 19.59 6.86
C SER A 268 -17.86 20.79 7.11
N GLY A 269 -17.78 21.27 8.35
CA GLY A 269 -17.00 22.42 8.70
C GLY A 269 -17.10 22.75 10.18
N GLY A 270 -16.63 23.95 10.54
CA GLY A 270 -16.65 24.37 11.93
C GLY A 270 -16.17 25.80 12.12
N SER A 271 -16.08 26.19 13.38
CA SER A 271 -15.48 27.46 13.83
C SER A 271 -14.55 27.22 15.02
N GLY A 272 -13.58 28.12 15.24
CA GLY A 272 -12.52 27.92 16.21
C GLY A 272 -11.40 27.03 15.64
N GLY A 273 -10.76 26.23 16.47
CA GLY A 273 -9.69 25.31 16.09
C GLY A 273 -9.23 24.49 17.29
N CYS A 274 -8.33 23.54 17.09
CA CYS A 274 -7.93 22.60 18.14
C CYS A 274 -7.05 23.23 19.23
N LEU A 275 -6.49 24.42 18.99
CA LEU A 275 -5.70 25.14 20.00
C LEU A 275 -6.57 25.84 21.07
N LEU A 276 -7.72 26.40 20.67
CA LEU A 276 -8.57 27.20 21.52
C LEU A 276 -9.94 26.59 21.81
N GLY A 277 -10.18 25.42 21.30
CA GLY A 277 -11.49 24.78 21.25
C GLY A 277 -12.26 25.18 20.01
N GLY A 278 -13.17 24.32 19.57
CA GLY A 278 -13.91 24.50 18.36
C GLY A 278 -15.36 24.03 18.47
N GLN A 279 -16.12 24.36 17.46
CA GLN A 279 -17.46 23.87 17.20
C GLN A 279 -17.45 23.32 15.79
N THR A 280 -17.93 22.09 15.62
CA THR A 280 -17.95 21.43 14.29
C THR A 280 -19.34 20.99 13.92
N TYR A 281 -19.53 20.81 12.63
CA TYR A 281 -20.77 20.36 12.02
C TYR A 281 -20.47 19.19 11.09
N TYR A 282 -21.26 18.13 11.19
CA TYR A 282 -21.15 17.00 10.27
C TYR A 282 -22.46 16.68 9.57
N GLN A 283 -22.36 16.19 8.34
CA GLN A 283 -23.50 15.69 7.58
C GLN A 283 -23.81 14.26 8.00
N PRO A 284 -25.03 13.95 8.46
CA PRO A 284 -25.39 12.59 8.89
C PRO A 284 -25.23 11.55 7.80
N ILE A 285 -24.65 10.39 8.13
CA ILE A 285 -24.32 9.34 7.16
C ILE A 285 -25.54 8.70 6.52
N GLN A 286 -26.63 8.55 7.27
CA GLN A 286 -27.86 7.92 6.78
C GLN A 286 -28.43 8.64 5.56
N GLU A 287 -28.32 9.96 5.54
CA GLU A 287 -28.78 10.76 4.41
C GLU A 287 -27.94 10.50 3.17
N VAL A 288 -26.61 10.44 3.32
CA VAL A 288 -25.67 10.14 2.23
C VAL A 288 -25.96 8.76 1.63
N LEU A 289 -26.10 7.75 2.50
CA LEU A 289 -26.37 6.38 2.09
C LEU A 289 -27.71 6.26 1.33
N SER A 290 -28.75 6.89 1.85
CA SER A 290 -30.10 6.84 1.21
C SER A 290 -30.12 7.61 -0.10
N THR A 291 -29.47 8.78 -0.17
CA THR A 291 -29.47 9.64 -1.36
C THR A 291 -28.77 8.99 -2.54
N TYR A 292 -27.67 8.29 -2.30
CA TYR A 292 -26.86 7.69 -3.36
C TYR A 292 -27.00 6.17 -3.48
N GLY A 293 -27.84 5.53 -2.67
CA GLY A 293 -28.06 4.08 -2.70
C GLY A 293 -26.79 3.30 -2.36
N LEU A 294 -26.11 3.69 -1.27
CA LEU A 294 -24.84 3.12 -0.86
C LEU A 294 -24.98 2.13 0.29
N THR A 295 -24.05 1.19 0.32
CA THR A 295 -23.80 0.32 1.47
C THR A 295 -22.39 0.59 1.99
N LEU A 296 -22.25 0.92 3.29
CA LEU A 296 -20.92 1.06 3.92
C LEU A 296 -20.20 -0.29 3.95
N LEU A 297 -18.88 -0.24 3.85
CA LEU A 297 -18.06 -1.37 4.25
C LEU A 297 -18.06 -1.45 5.77
N THR A 298 -18.47 -2.59 6.31
CA THR A 298 -18.56 -2.86 7.74
C THR A 298 -17.79 -4.11 8.11
N GLY A 299 -17.18 -4.11 9.30
CA GLY A 299 -16.49 -5.24 9.89
C GLY A 299 -17.16 -5.71 11.19
N PRO A 300 -16.75 -6.85 11.75
CA PRO A 300 -17.20 -7.26 13.07
C PRO A 300 -16.75 -6.23 14.12
N PRO A 301 -17.51 -6.01 15.21
CA PRO A 301 -17.09 -5.20 16.34
C PRO A 301 -15.74 -5.68 16.89
N THR A 302 -14.86 -4.76 17.27
CA THR A 302 -13.59 -5.11 17.91
C THR A 302 -13.79 -5.82 19.24
N ALA A 303 -12.79 -6.60 19.68
CA ALA A 303 -12.91 -7.47 20.86
C ALA A 303 -13.19 -6.69 22.18
N ASP A 304 -12.82 -5.40 22.22
CA ASP A 304 -13.00 -4.53 23.39
C ASP A 304 -14.44 -4.02 23.59
N GLU A 305 -15.33 -4.24 22.62
CA GLU A 305 -16.72 -3.78 22.66
C GLU A 305 -17.74 -4.91 22.92
N ARG A 306 -17.27 -6.11 23.30
CA ARG A 306 -18.12 -7.27 23.62
C ARG A 306 -18.21 -7.55 25.11
#